data_bbe23ea075615c86ae7fca701578a241
#
_entry.id   bbe23ea075615c86ae7fca701578a241
#
_cell.length_a   1.000
_cell.length_b   1.000
_cell.length_c   1.000
_cell.angle_alpha   90.00
_cell.angle_beta   90.00
_cell.angle_gamma   90.00
#
_symmetry.space_group_name_H-M   'P 1'
#
loop_
_entity.id
_entity.type
_entity.pdbx_description
1 polymer ?
#
loop_
_entity_poly.entity_id
_entity_poly.type
_entity_poly.pdbx_seq_one_letter_code
_entity_poly.pdbx_strand_id
1 'polypeptide(L)'
;LHQEVLKKIPGTIAWAHASLSAIKYSEENYKLISTLMEMISERQKMLGVEVGIETGSVNLAKKIMPAKASPYKAEEWPEIVKDAFAIMHDNHVIPAATVILGLPEETPDDVLKTAELIDELKSYRSLIVPMFFVPMGALKNIDKFRRESITREHIEVMKACLQHDLYWARDIMSKFYFEGLRYAPLRFFLNSFISYVERKTANIDTVIEEFLKEKTEKETAAIPLQKATGG
;
A
#
# COMPACT_ATOMS: atom_id res chain seq x y z
N LEU A 1 -28.61 -4.06 -4.31
CA LEU A 1 -27.94 -4.92 -3.32
C LEU A 1 -27.56 -4.13 -2.06
N HIS A 2 -26.68 -3.11 -2.11
CA HIS A 2 -26.16 -2.38 -0.95
C HIS A 2 -27.26 -1.78 -0.09
N GLN A 3 -28.25 -1.08 -0.66
CA GLN A 3 -29.39 -0.56 0.07
C GLN A 3 -30.22 -1.64 0.78
N GLU A 4 -30.43 -2.81 0.12
CA GLU A 4 -31.16 -3.91 0.72
C GLU A 4 -30.41 -4.56 1.90
N VAL A 5 -29.08 -4.62 1.80
CA VAL A 5 -28.25 -5.09 2.91
C VAL A 5 -28.34 -4.11 4.08
N LEU A 6 -28.17 -2.80 3.85
CA LEU A 6 -28.24 -1.78 4.90
C LEU A 6 -29.61 -1.68 5.58
N LYS A 7 -30.71 -2.05 4.91
CA LYS A 7 -32.02 -2.15 5.54
C LYS A 7 -32.11 -3.29 6.56
N LYS A 8 -31.33 -4.36 6.36
CA LYS A 8 -31.42 -5.60 7.14
C LYS A 8 -30.38 -5.72 8.24
N ILE A 9 -29.27 -5.01 8.15
CA ILE A 9 -28.20 -5.05 9.14
C ILE A 9 -28.00 -3.67 9.80
N PRO A 10 -27.67 -3.61 11.09
CA PRO A 10 -27.45 -2.35 11.81
C PRO A 10 -26.09 -1.71 11.57
N GLY A 11 -25.20 -2.37 10.85
CA GLY A 11 -23.81 -1.94 10.64
C GLY A 11 -23.59 -1.11 9.37
N THR A 12 -22.33 -0.98 9.01
CA THR A 12 -21.84 -0.37 7.77
C THR A 12 -21.41 -1.45 6.78
N ILE A 13 -21.32 -1.09 5.50
CA ILE A 13 -20.81 -1.95 4.43
C ILE A 13 -19.34 -1.59 4.19
N ALA A 14 -18.54 -2.61 3.90
CA ALA A 14 -17.22 -2.48 3.31
C ALA A 14 -17.09 -3.46 2.14
N TRP A 15 -16.21 -3.16 1.20
CA TRP A 15 -15.85 -4.13 0.16
C TRP A 15 -14.62 -4.91 0.61
N ALA A 16 -14.69 -6.23 0.50
CA ALA A 16 -13.54 -7.07 0.81
C ALA A 16 -12.38 -6.81 -0.17
N HIS A 17 -12.69 -6.73 -1.47
CA HIS A 17 -11.68 -6.45 -2.50
C HIS A 17 -12.29 -5.71 -3.67
N ALA A 18 -11.49 -4.81 -4.30
CA ALA A 18 -11.80 -4.20 -5.58
C ALA A 18 -10.55 -4.12 -6.46
N SER A 19 -10.75 -4.19 -7.78
CA SER A 19 -9.70 -3.93 -8.76
C SER A 19 -9.61 -2.44 -9.05
N LEU A 20 -8.41 -1.87 -9.03
CA LEU A 20 -8.18 -0.46 -9.34
C LEU A 20 -8.62 -0.12 -10.77
N SER A 21 -8.32 -1.00 -11.74
CA SER A 21 -8.79 -0.84 -13.12
C SER A 21 -10.33 -0.87 -13.24
N ALA A 22 -10.99 -1.73 -12.45
CA ALA A 22 -12.44 -1.78 -12.43
C ALA A 22 -13.07 -0.53 -11.79
N ILE A 23 -12.47 0.02 -10.73
CA ILE A 23 -12.89 1.28 -10.11
C ILE A 23 -12.82 2.41 -11.14
N LYS A 24 -11.66 2.59 -11.79
CA LYS A 24 -11.48 3.60 -12.84
C LYS A 24 -12.50 3.41 -13.95
N TYR A 25 -12.57 2.23 -14.54
CA TYR A 25 -13.45 1.95 -15.67
C TYR A 25 -14.93 2.17 -15.34
N SER A 26 -15.39 1.70 -14.20
CA SER A 26 -16.79 1.81 -13.82
C SER A 26 -17.21 3.23 -13.46
N GLU A 27 -16.31 4.05 -12.92
CA GLU A 27 -16.62 5.46 -12.68
C GLU A 27 -16.60 6.27 -13.96
N GLU A 28 -15.61 6.08 -14.83
CA GLU A 28 -15.52 6.79 -16.11
C GLU A 28 -16.72 6.53 -17.02
N ASN A 29 -17.17 5.28 -17.11
CA ASN A 29 -18.20 4.89 -18.07
C ASN A 29 -19.63 4.89 -17.49
N TYR A 30 -19.80 4.68 -16.18
CA TYR A 30 -21.11 4.44 -15.58
C TYR A 30 -21.39 5.27 -14.33
N LYS A 31 -20.45 6.08 -13.86
CA LYS A 31 -20.57 6.82 -12.59
C LYS A 31 -20.96 5.92 -11.41
N LEU A 32 -20.44 4.68 -11.41
CA LEU A 32 -20.89 3.65 -10.49
C LEU A 32 -20.47 3.93 -9.05
N ILE A 33 -19.25 4.41 -8.85
CA ILE A 33 -18.70 4.65 -7.50
C ILE A 33 -19.43 5.84 -6.85
N SER A 34 -19.55 6.95 -7.56
CA SER A 34 -20.25 8.15 -7.07
C SER A 34 -21.73 7.85 -6.81
N THR A 35 -22.42 7.18 -7.74
CA THR A 35 -23.81 6.78 -7.56
C THR A 35 -24.01 5.86 -6.36
N LEU A 36 -23.11 4.89 -6.16
CA LEU A 36 -23.19 4.00 -5.01
C LEU A 36 -23.04 4.76 -3.69
N MET A 37 -22.05 5.65 -3.61
CA MET A 37 -21.79 6.42 -2.40
C MET A 37 -22.95 7.37 -2.08
N GLU A 38 -23.57 7.99 -3.10
CA GLU A 38 -24.79 8.78 -2.92
C GLU A 38 -25.91 7.94 -2.35
N MET A 39 -26.16 6.74 -2.87
CA MET A 39 -27.20 5.82 -2.41
C MET A 39 -27.07 5.37 -0.95
N ILE A 40 -25.86 5.34 -0.40
CA ILE A 40 -25.60 4.89 0.98
C ILE A 40 -25.28 6.03 1.94
N SER A 41 -25.17 7.26 1.46
CA SER A 41 -24.69 8.44 2.21
C SER A 41 -25.50 8.76 3.47
N GLU A 42 -26.79 8.48 3.49
CA GLU A 42 -27.64 8.66 4.69
C GLU A 42 -27.27 7.72 5.84
N ARG A 43 -26.68 6.57 5.53
CA ARG A 43 -26.35 5.51 6.51
C ARG A 43 -24.88 5.46 6.87
N GLN A 44 -24.01 5.78 5.91
CA GLN A 44 -22.57 5.76 6.14
C GLN A 44 -21.85 6.81 5.30
N LYS A 45 -20.86 7.47 5.92
CA LYS A 45 -20.12 8.58 5.34
C LYS A 45 -18.92 8.12 4.50
N MET A 46 -18.52 6.88 4.63
CA MET A 46 -17.37 6.31 3.94
C MET A 46 -17.58 4.83 3.65
N LEU A 47 -16.82 4.32 2.69
CA LEU A 47 -16.75 2.90 2.38
C LEU A 47 -15.30 2.45 2.39
N GLY A 48 -14.96 1.46 3.23
CA GLY A 48 -13.65 0.82 3.23
C GLY A 48 -13.55 -0.24 2.13
N VAL A 49 -12.35 -0.37 1.52
CA VAL A 49 -12.08 -1.38 0.49
C VAL A 49 -10.63 -1.82 0.53
N GLU A 50 -10.36 -3.10 0.28
CA GLU A 50 -9.01 -3.59 0.03
C GLU A 50 -8.70 -3.55 -1.46
N VAL A 51 -7.52 -3.05 -1.82
CA VAL A 51 -7.04 -2.98 -3.20
C VAL A 51 -5.57 -3.38 -3.27
N GLY A 52 -5.16 -3.96 -4.39
CA GLY A 52 -3.76 -4.29 -4.61
C GLY A 52 -3.13 -3.35 -5.63
N ILE A 53 -2.10 -2.61 -5.23
CA ILE A 53 -1.19 -1.88 -6.14
C ILE A 53 -0.16 -2.87 -6.69
N GLU A 54 0.38 -3.68 -5.83
CA GLU A 54 1.45 -4.68 -5.94
C GLU A 54 2.80 -4.04 -6.28
N THR A 55 2.90 -3.27 -7.38
CA THR A 55 4.12 -2.56 -7.80
C THR A 55 3.78 -1.26 -8.53
N GLY A 56 4.66 -0.28 -8.43
CA GLY A 56 4.63 0.95 -9.24
C GLY A 56 5.37 0.81 -10.57
N SER A 57 6.09 -0.29 -10.78
CA SER A 57 6.86 -0.50 -12.00
C SER A 57 5.99 -1.01 -13.15
N VAL A 58 6.02 -0.29 -14.27
CA VAL A 58 5.40 -0.73 -15.53
C VAL A 58 6.02 -2.02 -16.03
N ASN A 59 7.35 -2.15 -15.96
CA ASN A 59 8.03 -3.34 -16.43
C ASN A 59 7.62 -4.58 -15.66
N LEU A 60 7.56 -4.48 -14.34
CA LEU A 60 7.17 -5.58 -13.48
C LEU A 60 5.67 -5.89 -13.63
N ALA A 61 4.82 -4.88 -13.70
CA ALA A 61 3.38 -5.05 -13.94
C ALA A 61 3.08 -5.82 -15.23
N LYS A 62 3.78 -5.51 -16.31
CA LYS A 62 3.67 -6.23 -17.60
C LYS A 62 4.05 -7.70 -17.51
N LYS A 63 5.07 -8.02 -16.70
CA LYS A 63 5.57 -9.39 -16.57
C LYS A 63 4.67 -10.25 -15.68
N ILE A 64 4.27 -9.74 -14.52
CA ILE A 64 3.66 -10.56 -13.48
C ILE A 64 2.15 -10.44 -13.37
N MET A 65 1.57 -9.29 -13.82
CA MET A 65 0.14 -9.03 -13.65
C MET A 65 -0.52 -8.28 -14.82
N PRO A 66 -0.23 -8.62 -16.10
CA PRO A 66 -0.72 -7.85 -17.23
C PRO A 66 -2.25 -7.77 -17.29
N ALA A 67 -2.95 -8.81 -16.84
CA ALA A 67 -4.41 -8.85 -16.83
C ALA A 67 -5.03 -7.93 -15.77
N LYS A 68 -4.28 -7.50 -14.75
CA LYS A 68 -4.79 -6.65 -13.66
C LYS A 68 -5.16 -5.24 -14.15
N ALA A 69 -4.51 -4.78 -15.20
CA ALA A 69 -4.81 -3.48 -15.81
C ALA A 69 -6.06 -3.48 -16.68
N SER A 70 -6.60 -4.66 -17.10
CA SER A 70 -7.75 -4.74 -18.01
C SER A 70 -8.96 -3.93 -17.51
N PRO A 71 -9.65 -3.17 -18.38
CA PRO A 71 -9.56 -3.15 -19.86
C PRO A 71 -8.46 -2.24 -20.45
N TYR A 72 -7.68 -1.57 -19.63
CA TYR A 72 -6.53 -0.75 -20.02
C TYR A 72 -5.30 -1.60 -20.31
N LYS A 73 -4.21 -0.97 -20.73
CA LYS A 73 -2.93 -1.65 -20.96
C LYS A 73 -2.09 -1.66 -19.68
N ALA A 74 -1.24 -2.67 -19.53
CA ALA A 74 -0.33 -2.76 -18.38
C ALA A 74 0.70 -1.62 -18.32
N GLU A 75 1.01 -0.99 -19.44
CA GLU A 75 1.84 0.21 -19.53
C GLU A 75 1.26 1.42 -18.80
N GLU A 76 -0.06 1.46 -18.66
CA GLU A 76 -0.80 2.55 -18.02
C GLU A 76 -0.98 2.32 -16.51
N TRP A 77 -0.38 1.24 -15.94
CA TRP A 77 -0.65 0.82 -14.57
C TRP A 77 -0.48 1.91 -13.51
N PRO A 78 0.60 2.71 -13.47
CA PRO A 78 0.74 3.78 -12.49
C PRO A 78 -0.38 4.83 -12.61
N GLU A 79 -0.77 5.19 -13.83
CA GLU A 79 -1.87 6.15 -14.07
C GLU A 79 -3.22 5.55 -13.64
N ILE A 80 -3.48 4.28 -13.93
CA ILE A 80 -4.68 3.58 -13.46
C ILE A 80 -4.79 3.63 -11.94
N VAL A 81 -3.67 3.41 -11.25
CA VAL A 81 -3.60 3.48 -9.77
C VAL A 81 -3.96 4.89 -9.30
N LYS A 82 -3.32 5.93 -9.84
CA LYS A 82 -3.55 7.33 -9.46
C LYS A 82 -5.00 7.76 -9.70
N ASP A 83 -5.55 7.46 -10.87
CA ASP A 83 -6.93 7.78 -11.22
C ASP A 83 -7.94 7.08 -10.31
N ALA A 84 -7.72 5.77 -10.04
CA ALA A 84 -8.57 5.03 -9.12
C ALA A 84 -8.53 5.59 -7.69
N PHE A 85 -7.34 6.02 -7.21
CA PHE A 85 -7.19 6.65 -5.90
C PHE A 85 -7.86 8.03 -5.84
N ALA A 86 -7.76 8.83 -6.91
CA ALA A 86 -8.48 10.10 -7.03
C ALA A 86 -10.00 9.88 -6.95
N ILE A 87 -10.53 8.94 -7.74
CA ILE A 87 -11.96 8.57 -7.74
C ILE A 87 -12.40 8.14 -6.34
N MET A 88 -11.63 7.27 -5.68
CA MET A 88 -11.95 6.81 -4.33
C MET A 88 -11.90 7.94 -3.32
N HIS A 89 -10.90 8.82 -3.39
CA HIS A 89 -10.77 9.98 -2.51
C HIS A 89 -11.97 10.92 -2.60
N ASP A 90 -12.36 11.29 -3.83
CA ASP A 90 -13.45 12.21 -4.10
C ASP A 90 -14.82 11.66 -3.65
N ASN A 91 -14.96 10.33 -3.67
CA ASN A 91 -16.19 9.65 -3.29
C ASN A 91 -16.17 9.06 -1.85
N HIS A 92 -15.23 9.45 -1.00
CA HIS A 92 -15.11 8.94 0.38
C HIS A 92 -15.00 7.40 0.48
N VAL A 93 -14.46 6.77 -0.55
CA VAL A 93 -14.02 5.39 -0.49
C VAL A 93 -12.58 5.38 0.02
N ILE A 94 -12.30 4.64 1.08
CA ILE A 94 -10.98 4.61 1.73
C ILE A 94 -10.32 3.27 1.45
N PRO A 95 -9.31 3.21 0.58
CA PRO A 95 -8.61 1.98 0.32
C PRO A 95 -7.58 1.66 1.41
N ALA A 96 -7.54 0.38 1.79
CA ALA A 96 -6.38 -0.27 2.36
C ALA A 96 -5.64 -0.96 1.20
N ALA A 97 -4.57 -0.35 0.74
CA ALA A 97 -3.85 -0.79 -0.45
C ALA A 97 -2.63 -1.63 -0.06
N THR A 98 -2.31 -2.63 -0.87
CA THR A 98 -1.11 -3.44 -0.68
C THR A 98 -0.09 -3.18 -1.77
N VAL A 99 1.19 -3.18 -1.39
CA VAL A 99 2.33 -3.29 -2.30
C VAL A 99 3.14 -4.53 -1.91
N ILE A 100 3.71 -5.22 -2.90
CA ILE A 100 4.45 -6.46 -2.67
C ILE A 100 5.92 -6.24 -3.00
N LEU A 101 6.79 -6.48 -2.04
CA LEU A 101 8.24 -6.39 -2.14
C LEU A 101 8.86 -7.77 -2.32
N GLY A 102 9.90 -7.88 -3.12
CA GLY A 102 10.58 -9.13 -3.41
C GLY A 102 9.82 -10.01 -4.38
N LEU A 103 9.09 -9.41 -5.32
CA LEU A 103 8.45 -10.12 -6.42
C LEU A 103 9.50 -10.82 -7.30
N PRO A 104 9.15 -11.95 -7.95
CA PRO A 104 10.05 -12.58 -8.90
C PRO A 104 10.51 -11.60 -9.99
N GLU A 105 11.80 -11.62 -10.30
CA GLU A 105 12.45 -10.73 -11.29
C GLU A 105 12.41 -9.22 -10.95
N GLU A 106 12.03 -8.85 -9.72
CA GLU A 106 12.07 -7.46 -9.25
C GLU A 106 13.50 -6.91 -9.23
N THR A 107 13.69 -5.75 -9.81
CA THR A 107 14.96 -5.02 -9.81
C THR A 107 14.92 -3.84 -8.83
N PRO A 108 16.07 -3.29 -8.39
CA PRO A 108 16.09 -2.08 -7.56
C PRO A 108 15.32 -0.91 -8.19
N ASP A 109 15.37 -0.75 -9.52
CA ASP A 109 14.60 0.30 -10.22
C ASP A 109 13.08 0.07 -10.09
N ASP A 110 12.61 -1.17 -10.18
CA ASP A 110 11.20 -1.50 -9.99
C ASP A 110 10.72 -1.13 -8.58
N VAL A 111 11.56 -1.36 -7.58
CA VAL A 111 11.26 -0.98 -6.18
C VAL A 111 11.21 0.54 -6.03
N LEU A 112 12.16 1.28 -6.63
CA LEU A 112 12.15 2.74 -6.62
C LEU A 112 10.93 3.32 -7.31
N LYS A 113 10.49 2.75 -8.45
CA LYS A 113 9.23 3.15 -9.11
C LYS A 113 8.01 2.94 -8.21
N THR A 114 8.03 1.93 -7.35
CA THR A 114 6.97 1.73 -6.37
C THR A 114 7.00 2.82 -5.29
N ALA A 115 8.18 3.22 -4.80
CA ALA A 115 8.30 4.33 -3.85
C ALA A 115 7.83 5.67 -4.47
N GLU A 116 8.22 5.95 -5.72
CA GLU A 116 7.79 7.13 -6.46
C GLU A 116 6.26 7.19 -6.59
N LEU A 117 5.63 6.07 -6.96
CA LEU A 117 4.17 6.00 -7.05
C LEU A 117 3.50 6.27 -5.69
N ILE A 118 4.01 5.70 -4.58
CA ILE A 118 3.48 5.98 -3.25
C ILE A 118 3.56 7.47 -2.90
N ASP A 119 4.66 8.12 -3.27
CA ASP A 119 4.83 9.56 -3.10
C ASP A 119 3.80 10.37 -3.90
N GLU A 120 3.49 9.95 -5.13
CA GLU A 120 2.44 10.58 -5.94
C GLU A 120 1.04 10.38 -5.35
N LEU A 121 0.82 9.29 -4.60
CA LEU A 121 -0.45 9.01 -3.92
C LEU A 121 -0.66 9.81 -2.61
N LYS A 122 0.30 10.61 -2.16
CA LYS A 122 0.21 11.39 -0.90
C LYS A 122 -1.02 12.29 -0.80
N SER A 123 -1.57 12.74 -1.93
CA SER A 123 -2.77 13.59 -1.97
C SER A 123 -4.07 12.82 -1.74
N TYR A 124 -4.06 11.50 -1.77
CA TYR A 124 -5.26 10.67 -1.71
C TYR A 124 -5.37 9.90 -0.40
N ARG A 125 -6.53 10.01 0.26
CA ARG A 125 -6.80 9.35 1.53
C ARG A 125 -6.81 7.84 1.39
N SER A 126 -5.84 7.18 2.02
CA SER A 126 -5.66 5.74 1.96
C SER A 126 -4.72 5.25 3.08
N LEU A 127 -4.61 3.95 3.23
CA LEU A 127 -3.53 3.29 3.96
C LEU A 127 -2.80 2.36 2.99
N ILE A 128 -1.48 2.33 3.02
CA ILE A 128 -0.65 1.53 2.09
C ILE A 128 0.24 0.59 2.87
N VAL A 129 -0.03 -0.71 2.76
CA VAL A 129 0.63 -1.76 3.53
C VAL A 129 1.68 -2.48 2.68
N PRO A 130 2.97 -2.36 3.00
CA PRO A 130 4.00 -3.13 2.33
C PRO A 130 3.97 -4.58 2.81
N MET A 131 3.93 -5.51 1.87
CA MET A 131 3.96 -6.96 2.10
C MET A 131 5.19 -7.57 1.44
N PHE A 132 5.68 -8.68 1.98
CA PHE A 132 6.75 -9.44 1.34
C PHE A 132 6.16 -10.59 0.53
N PHE A 133 6.77 -10.84 -0.64
CA PHE A 133 6.36 -11.93 -1.50
C PHE A 133 6.47 -13.29 -0.80
N VAL A 134 5.37 -14.02 -0.82
CA VAL A 134 5.29 -15.42 -0.34
C VAL A 134 4.80 -16.29 -1.50
N PRO A 135 5.62 -17.22 -1.99
CA PRO A 135 5.25 -18.07 -3.12
C PRO A 135 4.09 -19.02 -2.76
N MET A 136 3.03 -18.96 -3.57
CA MET A 136 1.85 -19.82 -3.41
C MET A 136 1.37 -20.37 -4.76
N GLY A 137 0.54 -21.39 -4.74
CA GLY A 137 -0.08 -21.94 -5.95
C GLY A 137 0.93 -22.40 -6.99
N ALA A 138 0.86 -21.85 -8.19
CA ALA A 138 1.78 -22.17 -9.29
C ALA A 138 3.23 -21.72 -9.02
N LEU A 139 3.42 -20.75 -8.14
CA LEU A 139 4.72 -20.18 -7.78
C LEU A 139 5.37 -20.84 -6.56
N LYS A 140 4.79 -21.92 -6.01
CA LYS A 140 5.26 -22.59 -4.78
C LYS A 140 6.71 -23.07 -4.80
N ASN A 141 7.29 -23.23 -5.97
CA ASN A 141 8.68 -23.69 -6.17
C ASN A 141 9.67 -22.54 -6.30
N ILE A 142 9.23 -21.30 -6.28
CA ILE A 142 10.09 -20.11 -6.27
C ILE A 142 10.51 -19.85 -4.81
N ASP A 143 11.75 -19.42 -4.62
CA ASP A 143 12.22 -19.05 -3.29
C ASP A 143 11.42 -17.88 -2.75
N LYS A 144 11.01 -18.00 -1.47
CA LYS A 144 10.37 -16.88 -0.77
C LYS A 144 11.37 -15.76 -0.55
N PHE A 145 10.89 -14.53 -0.56
CA PHE A 145 11.68 -13.39 -0.16
C PHE A 145 12.15 -13.54 1.29
N ARG A 146 13.42 -13.30 1.54
CA ARG A 146 14.04 -13.45 2.87
C ARG A 146 14.50 -12.10 3.40
N ARG A 147 14.60 -12.03 4.73
CA ARG A 147 15.09 -10.80 5.41
C ARG A 147 16.46 -10.36 4.89
N GLU A 148 17.32 -11.31 4.57
CA GLU A 148 18.66 -11.08 4.04
C GLU A 148 18.64 -10.44 2.65
N SER A 149 17.53 -10.59 1.92
CA SER A 149 17.34 -10.00 0.58
C SER A 149 16.82 -8.56 0.62
N ILE A 150 16.49 -8.01 1.79
CA ILE A 150 16.04 -6.62 1.91
C ILE A 150 17.17 -5.68 1.48
N THR A 151 16.88 -4.79 0.52
CA THR A 151 17.80 -3.76 0.03
C THR A 151 17.40 -2.39 0.57
N ARG A 152 18.22 -1.37 0.29
CA ARG A 152 17.92 0.01 0.64
C ARG A 152 16.63 0.49 -0.01
N GLU A 153 16.40 0.14 -1.26
CA GLU A 153 15.21 0.52 -2.02
C GLU A 153 13.93 -0.05 -1.38
N HIS A 154 13.94 -1.30 -0.92
CA HIS A 154 12.82 -1.88 -0.17
C HIS A 154 12.49 -1.06 1.09
N ILE A 155 13.51 -0.60 1.79
CA ILE A 155 13.34 0.21 3.00
C ILE A 155 12.75 1.59 2.65
N GLU A 156 13.14 2.19 1.53
CA GLU A 156 12.54 3.46 1.06
C GLU A 156 11.03 3.28 0.78
N VAL A 157 10.60 2.17 0.16
CA VAL A 157 9.17 1.86 0.00
C VAL A 157 8.47 1.73 1.34
N MET A 158 9.04 0.98 2.29
CA MET A 158 8.45 0.82 3.64
C MET A 158 8.33 2.15 4.37
N LYS A 159 9.33 3.03 4.23
CA LYS A 159 9.33 4.39 4.78
C LYS A 159 8.26 5.27 4.14
N ALA A 160 8.13 5.23 2.81
CA ALA A 160 7.11 5.97 2.08
C ALA A 160 5.69 5.54 2.52
N CYS A 161 5.43 4.23 2.64
CA CYS A 161 4.18 3.70 3.18
C CYS A 161 3.91 4.21 4.59
N LEU A 162 4.88 4.09 5.50
CA LEU A 162 4.73 4.52 6.89
C LEU A 162 4.41 6.02 6.99
N GLN A 163 5.12 6.87 6.24
CA GLN A 163 4.88 8.32 6.23
C GLN A 163 3.49 8.65 5.69
N HIS A 164 3.06 7.99 4.62
CA HIS A 164 1.73 8.11 4.05
C HIS A 164 0.66 7.74 5.09
N ASP A 165 0.81 6.59 5.73
CA ASP A 165 -0.15 6.06 6.69
C ASP A 165 -0.26 6.92 7.95
N LEU A 166 0.86 7.42 8.50
CA LEU A 166 0.85 8.31 9.66
C LEU A 166 0.13 9.63 9.36
N TYR A 167 0.29 10.16 8.14
CA TYR A 167 -0.41 11.35 7.71
C TYR A 167 -1.93 11.12 7.63
N TRP A 168 -2.36 10.07 6.93
CA TRP A 168 -3.77 9.81 6.70
C TRP A 168 -4.52 9.19 7.89
N ALA A 169 -3.82 8.42 8.75
CA ALA A 169 -4.45 7.82 9.92
C ALA A 169 -5.13 8.87 10.83
N ARG A 170 -4.53 10.04 11.01
CA ARG A 170 -5.13 11.14 11.79
C ARG A 170 -6.42 11.65 11.17
N ASP A 171 -6.39 11.88 9.85
CA ASP A 171 -7.55 12.37 9.10
C ASP A 171 -8.69 11.36 9.12
N ILE A 172 -8.39 10.11 8.80
CA ILE A 172 -9.37 9.00 8.77
C ILE A 172 -10.01 8.80 10.15
N MET A 173 -9.19 8.73 11.20
CA MET A 173 -9.71 8.51 12.55
C MET A 173 -10.57 9.68 13.03
N SER A 174 -10.15 10.92 12.80
CA SER A 174 -10.87 12.08 13.28
C SER A 174 -12.17 12.35 12.55
N LYS A 175 -12.22 12.10 11.25
CA LYS A 175 -13.38 12.44 10.40
C LYS A 175 -14.42 11.33 10.31
N PHE A 176 -13.99 10.06 10.40
CA PHE A 176 -14.88 8.94 10.09
C PHE A 176 -15.15 8.01 11.28
N TYR A 177 -14.19 7.80 12.19
CA TYR A 177 -14.36 6.85 13.27
C TYR A 177 -14.67 7.52 14.61
N PHE A 178 -14.02 8.63 14.95
CA PHE A 178 -14.10 9.25 16.26
C PHE A 178 -14.60 10.71 16.18
N GLU A 179 -15.67 10.92 15.43
CA GLU A 179 -16.32 12.21 15.30
C GLU A 179 -17.09 12.58 16.59
N GLY A 180 -17.08 13.86 16.95
CA GLY A 180 -17.82 14.40 18.10
C GLY A 180 -17.02 14.48 19.41
N LEU A 181 -17.57 15.27 20.36
CA LEU A 181 -16.89 15.61 21.61
C LEU A 181 -16.66 14.41 22.53
N ARG A 182 -17.54 13.42 22.51
CA ARG A 182 -17.41 12.20 23.34
C ARG A 182 -16.13 11.41 23.07
N TYR A 183 -15.58 11.53 21.86
CA TYR A 183 -14.35 10.85 21.46
C TYR A 183 -13.10 11.73 21.62
N ALA A 184 -13.21 12.95 22.13
CA ALA A 184 -12.06 13.85 22.29
C ALA A 184 -10.89 13.23 23.10
N PRO A 185 -11.12 12.52 24.22
CA PRO A 185 -10.03 11.86 24.95
C PRO A 185 -9.32 10.77 24.10
N LEU A 186 -10.11 9.99 23.35
CA LEU A 186 -9.56 8.94 22.50
C LEU A 186 -8.76 9.51 21.33
N ARG A 187 -9.28 10.58 20.68
CA ARG A 187 -8.51 11.29 19.64
C ARG A 187 -7.19 11.86 20.17
N PHE A 188 -7.22 12.43 21.39
CA PHE A 188 -6.01 12.94 22.04
C PHE A 188 -4.97 11.82 22.25
N PHE A 189 -5.41 10.68 22.78
CA PHE A 189 -4.53 9.52 22.97
C PHE A 189 -3.95 9.01 21.65
N LEU A 190 -4.77 8.83 20.63
CA LEU A 190 -4.35 8.35 19.32
C LEU A 190 -3.40 9.33 18.61
N ASN A 191 -3.71 10.64 18.68
CA ASN A 191 -2.80 11.65 18.13
C ASN A 191 -1.45 11.69 18.87
N SER A 192 -1.46 11.49 20.18
CA SER A 192 -0.25 11.40 20.99
C SER A 192 0.56 10.16 20.63
N PHE A 193 -0.11 9.02 20.40
CA PHE A 193 0.52 7.80 19.95
C PHE A 193 1.14 7.95 18.55
N ILE A 194 0.40 8.50 17.58
CA ILE A 194 0.93 8.78 16.24
C ILE A 194 2.14 9.72 16.32
N SER A 195 2.07 10.79 17.14
CA SER A 195 3.19 11.70 17.33
C SER A 195 4.40 11.04 18.02
N TYR A 196 4.16 10.05 18.87
CA TYR A 196 5.23 9.23 19.43
C TYR A 196 5.89 8.38 18.35
N VAL A 197 5.11 7.71 17.50
CA VAL A 197 5.63 6.92 16.37
C VAL A 197 6.44 7.80 15.42
N GLU A 198 5.91 8.96 15.01
CA GLU A 198 6.61 9.92 14.15
C GLU A 198 7.97 10.34 14.72
N ARG A 199 8.03 10.63 16.04
CA ARG A 199 9.30 10.96 16.69
C ARG A 199 10.29 9.80 16.74
N LYS A 200 9.79 8.59 16.94
CA LYS A 200 10.63 7.38 16.93
C LYS A 200 11.16 7.06 15.54
N THR A 201 10.37 7.33 14.51
CA THR A 201 10.75 7.08 13.11
C THR A 201 11.48 8.27 12.46
N ALA A 202 11.55 9.44 13.12
CA ALA A 202 12.32 10.59 12.62
C ALA A 202 13.81 10.28 12.39
N ASN A 203 14.38 9.34 13.17
CA ASN A 203 15.76 8.89 13.04
C ASN A 203 15.87 7.52 12.35
N ILE A 204 14.84 7.12 11.60
CA ILE A 204 14.80 5.79 10.98
C ILE A 204 15.95 5.61 9.98
N ASP A 205 16.37 6.68 9.32
CA ASP A 205 17.51 6.65 8.38
C ASP A 205 18.80 6.17 9.05
N THR A 206 19.09 6.66 10.27
CA THR A 206 20.26 6.21 11.04
C THR A 206 20.18 4.71 11.39
N VAL A 207 18.98 4.24 11.79
CA VAL A 207 18.76 2.83 12.12
C VAL A 207 18.90 1.95 10.86
N ILE A 208 18.46 2.47 9.73
CA ILE A 208 18.59 1.81 8.41
C ILE A 208 20.05 1.68 8.02
N GLU A 209 20.81 2.77 8.14
CA GLU A 209 22.23 2.76 7.80
C GLU A 209 23.01 1.78 8.69
N GLU A 210 22.73 1.73 9.99
CA GLU A 210 23.29 0.75 10.90
C GLU A 210 22.94 -0.69 10.49
N PHE A 211 21.68 -0.95 10.17
CA PHE A 211 21.22 -2.27 9.71
C PHE A 211 21.92 -2.71 8.41
N LEU A 212 22.00 -1.82 7.42
CA LEU A 212 22.67 -2.11 6.15
C LEU A 212 24.16 -2.33 6.32
N LYS A 213 24.80 -1.58 7.21
CA LYS A 213 26.21 -1.76 7.56
C LYS A 213 26.48 -3.11 8.21
N GLU A 214 25.69 -3.49 9.23
CA GLU A 214 25.79 -4.82 9.85
C GLU A 214 25.58 -5.96 8.85
N LYS A 215 24.65 -5.78 7.89
CA LYS A 215 24.40 -6.75 6.83
C LYS A 215 25.63 -6.92 5.96
N THR A 216 26.22 -5.83 5.47
CA THR A 216 27.43 -5.84 4.62
C THR A 216 28.61 -6.46 5.34
N GLU A 217 28.81 -6.17 6.64
CA GLU A 217 29.86 -6.77 7.44
C GLU A 217 29.70 -8.30 7.59
N LYS A 218 28.45 -8.78 7.78
CA LYS A 218 28.15 -10.22 7.86
C LYS A 218 28.37 -10.93 6.51
N GLU A 219 27.97 -10.29 5.42
CA GLU A 219 28.19 -10.83 4.05
C GLU A 219 29.69 -10.91 3.73
N THR A 220 30.45 -9.88 4.08
CA THR A 220 31.92 -9.86 3.87
C THR A 220 32.62 -10.91 4.72
N ALA A 221 32.18 -11.12 5.98
CA ALA A 221 32.74 -12.12 6.87
C ALA A 221 32.40 -13.57 6.45
N ALA A 222 31.32 -13.75 5.67
CA ALA A 222 30.89 -15.06 5.17
C ALA A 222 31.62 -15.52 3.89
N ILE A 223 32.39 -14.64 3.25
CA ILE A 223 33.19 -15.00 2.07
C ILE A 223 34.42 -15.80 2.57
N PRO A 224 34.53 -17.11 2.26
CA PRO A 224 35.70 -17.87 2.63
C PRO A 224 36.92 -17.27 1.90
N LEU A 225 37.99 -16.95 2.64
CA LEU A 225 39.29 -16.68 2.06
C LEU A 225 39.67 -17.90 1.22
N GLN A 226 39.50 -17.82 -0.09
CA GLN A 226 40.15 -18.75 -1.00
C GLN A 226 41.64 -18.63 -0.74
N LYS A 227 42.18 -19.64 -0.04
CA LYS A 227 43.60 -19.79 0.15
C LYS A 227 44.28 -19.73 -1.24
N ALA A 228 45.04 -18.68 -1.42
CA ALA A 228 46.06 -18.63 -2.48
C ALA A 228 47.06 -19.77 -2.22
N THR A 229 46.80 -20.94 -2.76
CA THR A 229 47.81 -21.98 -2.94
C THR A 229 48.32 -21.81 -4.35
N GLY A 230 49.20 -20.80 -4.51
CA GLY A 230 50.17 -20.80 -5.58
C GLY A 230 51.37 -21.64 -5.10
N GLY A 231 51.69 -22.65 -5.83
CA GLY A 231 52.86 -23.45 -5.73
C GLY A 231 53.07 -24.11 -7.09
#